data_dded6ecc71b76566cac7d00b5e2d9ce6
#
_entry.id   dded6ecc71b76566cac7d00b5e2d9ce6
#
_cell.length_a   1.000
_cell.length_b   1.000
_cell.length_c   1.000
_cell.angle_alpha   90.00
_cell.angle_beta   90.00
_cell.angle_gamma   90.00
#
_symmetry.space_group_name_H-M   'P 1'
#
loop_
_entity.id
_entity.type
_entity.pdbx_description
1 polymer ?
#
loop_
_entity_poly.entity_id
_entity_poly.type
_entity_poly.pdbx_seq_one_letter_code
_entity_poly.pdbx_strand_id
1 'polypeptide(L)'
;MREKLTVIKVGGKIVEEEATLHKLLDDFAAIEGYKVLVHGGGRSATKLAAQLGIESQMVNGRRITDAETLKVVTMVYGGLVNKNIVAGLQARGVNALGLTGADMDVIRSVKRPVKDVDYGFVGDVKQVNAEFLGDLIHKGIVPVMAPLTHDGAAVSYTHLRAHETELHL
;
A
#
# COMPACT_ATOMS: atom_id res chain seq x y z
N MET A 1 -24.40 -0.17 -18.26
CA MET A 1 -23.65 -1.33 -17.72
C MET A 1 -22.69 -0.78 -16.67
N ARG A 2 -22.59 -1.38 -15.50
CA ARG A 2 -21.56 -0.99 -14.52
C ARG A 2 -20.20 -1.42 -15.06
N GLU A 3 -19.28 -0.50 -15.17
CA GLU A 3 -17.88 -0.78 -15.57
C GLU A 3 -17.22 -1.62 -14.49
N LYS A 4 -16.52 -2.69 -14.90
CA LYS A 4 -15.89 -3.61 -13.97
C LYS A 4 -14.51 -3.07 -13.57
N LEU A 5 -14.30 -2.86 -12.28
CA LEU A 5 -13.00 -2.56 -11.69
C LEU A 5 -12.40 -3.82 -11.06
N THR A 6 -11.17 -4.16 -11.43
CA THR A 6 -10.41 -5.26 -10.83
C THR A 6 -9.38 -4.71 -9.84
N VAL A 7 -9.48 -5.10 -8.58
CA VAL A 7 -8.52 -4.72 -7.53
C VAL A 7 -7.66 -5.94 -7.17
N ILE A 8 -6.36 -5.83 -7.40
CA ILE A 8 -5.38 -6.88 -7.08
C ILE A 8 -4.56 -6.47 -5.87
N LYS A 9 -4.59 -7.27 -4.83
CA LYS A 9 -3.76 -7.07 -3.65
C LYS A 9 -2.60 -8.06 -3.62
N VAL A 10 -1.40 -7.53 -3.42
CA VAL A 10 -0.15 -8.30 -3.44
C VAL A 10 0.51 -8.27 -2.06
N GLY A 11 0.76 -9.46 -1.52
CA GLY A 11 1.45 -9.60 -0.23
C GLY A 11 2.95 -9.34 -0.32
N GLY A 12 3.57 -9.01 0.83
CA GLY A 12 5.00 -8.67 0.91
C GLY A 12 5.94 -9.75 0.37
N LYS A 13 5.60 -11.05 0.51
CA LYS A 13 6.44 -12.14 -0.02
C LYS A 13 6.62 -12.06 -1.54
N ILE A 14 5.55 -11.73 -2.25
CA ILE A 14 5.55 -11.68 -3.73
C ILE A 14 6.38 -10.48 -4.22
N VAL A 15 6.27 -9.33 -3.56
CA VAL A 15 6.99 -8.12 -3.97
C VAL A 15 8.49 -8.15 -3.67
N GLU A 16 8.95 -9.12 -2.89
CA GLU A 16 10.36 -9.26 -2.49
C GLU A 16 11.14 -10.27 -3.33
N GLU A 17 10.45 -11.20 -3.97
CA GLU A 17 11.05 -12.20 -4.82
C GLU A 17 10.93 -11.74 -6.27
N GLU A 18 12.07 -11.39 -6.87
CA GLU A 18 12.14 -10.75 -8.18
C GLU A 18 11.41 -11.54 -9.27
N ALA A 19 11.66 -12.85 -9.38
CA ALA A 19 11.01 -13.69 -10.39
C ALA A 19 9.49 -13.74 -10.22
N THR A 20 9.03 -13.87 -8.98
CA THR A 20 7.59 -13.90 -8.66
C THR A 20 6.94 -12.55 -8.91
N LEU A 21 7.63 -11.45 -8.57
CA LEU A 21 7.14 -10.10 -8.86
C LEU A 21 7.02 -9.88 -10.36
N HIS A 22 8.05 -10.23 -11.16
CA HIS A 22 8.00 -10.09 -12.61
C HIS A 22 6.82 -10.83 -13.21
N LYS A 23 6.62 -12.10 -12.83
CA LYS A 23 5.46 -12.89 -13.28
C LYS A 23 4.13 -12.24 -12.91
N LEU A 24 3.99 -11.76 -11.66
CA LEU A 24 2.79 -11.04 -11.24
C LEU A 24 2.53 -9.80 -12.09
N LEU A 25 3.58 -9.02 -12.39
CA LEU A 25 3.43 -7.80 -13.18
C LEU A 25 3.06 -8.12 -14.64
N ASP A 26 3.55 -9.23 -15.20
CA ASP A 26 3.12 -9.72 -16.52
C ASP A 26 1.63 -10.09 -16.50
N ASP A 27 1.21 -10.89 -15.52
CA ASP A 27 -0.19 -11.30 -15.34
C ASP A 27 -1.10 -10.08 -15.09
N PHE A 28 -0.67 -9.13 -14.26
CA PHE A 28 -1.41 -7.92 -13.99
C PHE A 28 -1.53 -7.01 -15.23
N ALA A 29 -0.46 -6.89 -16.01
CA ALA A 29 -0.47 -6.09 -17.23
C ALA A 29 -1.48 -6.64 -18.25
N ALA A 30 -1.64 -7.96 -18.32
CA ALA A 30 -2.57 -8.64 -19.22
C ALA A 30 -4.06 -8.51 -18.83
N ILE A 31 -4.36 -8.04 -17.62
CA ILE A 31 -5.75 -7.81 -17.21
C ILE A 31 -6.32 -6.67 -18.05
N GLU A 32 -7.43 -6.92 -18.72
CA GLU A 32 -8.18 -5.90 -19.47
C GLU A 32 -9.11 -5.09 -18.58
N GLY A 33 -9.41 -3.85 -19.02
CA GLY A 33 -10.31 -2.94 -18.32
C GLY A 33 -9.67 -2.21 -17.13
N TYR A 34 -10.51 -1.68 -16.27
CA TYR A 34 -10.06 -0.88 -15.13
C TYR A 34 -9.45 -1.77 -14.04
N LYS A 35 -8.29 -1.35 -13.54
CA LYS A 35 -7.55 -2.12 -12.53
C LYS A 35 -6.78 -1.22 -11.58
N VAL A 36 -6.63 -1.71 -10.35
CA VAL A 36 -5.85 -1.09 -9.27
C VAL A 36 -4.98 -2.16 -8.63
N LEU A 37 -3.74 -1.81 -8.33
CA LEU A 37 -2.84 -2.68 -7.59
C LEU A 37 -2.63 -2.12 -6.18
N VAL A 38 -2.80 -2.96 -5.16
CA VAL A 38 -2.50 -2.64 -3.76
C VAL A 38 -1.40 -3.57 -3.28
N HIS A 39 -0.31 -3.04 -2.74
CA HIS A 39 0.82 -3.86 -2.31
C HIS A 39 1.10 -3.79 -0.82
N GLY A 40 1.88 -4.78 -0.33
CA GLY A 40 2.52 -4.76 0.97
C GLY A 40 4.02 -4.48 0.85
N GLY A 41 4.80 -4.91 1.84
CA GLY A 41 6.27 -4.70 1.87
C GLY A 41 6.86 -4.98 3.26
N GLY A 42 6.09 -5.68 4.11
CA GLY A 42 6.42 -5.84 5.52
C GLY A 42 7.76 -6.50 5.82
N ARG A 43 8.17 -7.48 5.00
CA ARG A 43 9.46 -8.15 5.16
C ARG A 43 10.63 -7.23 4.80
N SER A 44 10.54 -6.54 3.66
CA SER A 44 11.55 -5.55 3.25
C SER A 44 11.72 -4.46 4.30
N ALA A 45 10.62 -3.98 4.89
CA ALA A 45 10.66 -3.01 5.98
C ALA A 45 11.33 -3.60 7.24
N THR A 46 11.04 -4.85 7.61
CA THR A 46 11.70 -5.51 8.74
C THR A 46 13.20 -5.67 8.49
N LYS A 47 13.59 -6.08 7.27
CA LYS A 47 15.00 -6.25 6.89
C LYS A 47 15.76 -4.93 6.96
N LEU A 48 15.20 -3.86 6.40
CA LEU A 48 15.83 -2.54 6.44
C LEU A 48 15.90 -1.99 7.88
N ALA A 49 14.84 -2.15 8.68
CA ALA A 49 14.85 -1.76 10.08
C ALA A 49 16.01 -2.42 10.85
N ALA A 50 16.17 -3.74 10.69
CA ALA A 50 17.27 -4.47 11.31
C ALA A 50 18.66 -3.97 10.87
N GLN A 51 18.85 -3.63 9.59
CA GLN A 51 20.09 -3.05 9.07
C GLN A 51 20.39 -1.67 9.68
N LEU A 52 19.35 -0.93 10.06
CA LEU A 52 19.46 0.38 10.72
C LEU A 52 19.51 0.29 12.25
N GLY A 53 19.57 -0.93 12.82
CA GLY A 53 19.57 -1.15 14.27
C GLY A 53 18.22 -0.90 14.95
N ILE A 54 17.13 -0.86 14.19
CA ILE A 54 15.76 -0.66 14.69
C ILE A 54 15.10 -2.03 14.88
N GLU A 55 14.79 -2.38 16.12
CA GLU A 55 14.11 -3.63 16.42
C GLU A 55 12.61 -3.56 16.12
N SER A 56 12.14 -4.43 15.23
CA SER A 56 10.72 -4.55 14.93
C SER A 56 10.01 -5.42 15.95
N GLN A 57 9.17 -4.84 16.78
CA GLN A 57 8.34 -5.59 17.73
C GLN A 57 7.09 -6.14 17.03
N MET A 58 6.82 -7.43 17.24
CA MET A 58 5.66 -8.12 16.66
C MET A 58 4.77 -8.67 17.76
N VAL A 59 3.48 -8.36 17.74
CA VAL A 59 2.49 -8.92 18.67
C VAL A 59 1.34 -9.49 17.84
N ASN A 60 1.01 -10.76 18.09
CA ASN A 60 -0.05 -11.47 17.34
C ASN A 60 0.13 -11.39 15.82
N GLY A 61 1.37 -11.46 15.33
CA GLY A 61 1.72 -11.35 13.91
C GLY A 61 1.52 -9.95 13.32
N ARG A 62 1.30 -8.92 14.14
CA ARG A 62 1.21 -7.51 13.77
C ARG A 62 2.40 -6.75 14.31
N ARG A 63 2.93 -5.83 13.51
CA ARG A 63 4.03 -4.95 13.95
C ARG A 63 3.49 -3.84 14.83
N ILE A 64 4.21 -3.58 15.94
CA ILE A 64 4.11 -2.31 16.64
C ILE A 64 4.89 -1.29 15.81
N THR A 65 4.25 -0.21 15.42
CA THR A 65 4.83 0.82 14.58
C THR A 65 5.06 2.07 15.43
N ASP A 66 6.23 2.18 16.03
CA ASP A 66 6.69 3.40 16.69
C ASP A 66 7.16 4.44 15.66
N ALA A 67 7.64 5.59 16.10
CA ALA A 67 8.05 6.67 15.22
C ALA A 67 9.23 6.31 14.32
N GLU A 68 10.22 5.58 14.82
CA GLU A 68 11.39 5.16 14.03
C GLU A 68 10.99 4.07 13.03
N THR A 69 10.21 3.12 13.45
CA THR A 69 9.63 2.10 12.56
C THR A 69 8.78 2.73 11.47
N LEU A 70 7.98 3.77 11.79
CA LEU A 70 7.16 4.48 10.80
C LEU A 70 8.02 5.11 9.70
N LYS A 71 9.16 5.72 10.04
CA LYS A 71 10.09 6.28 9.05
C LYS A 71 10.56 5.20 8.06
N VAL A 72 11.01 4.05 8.58
CA VAL A 72 11.46 2.93 7.75
C VAL A 72 10.33 2.41 6.85
N VAL A 73 9.15 2.23 7.42
CA VAL A 73 7.98 1.73 6.67
C VAL A 73 7.58 2.71 5.57
N THR A 74 7.62 4.02 5.85
CA THR A 74 7.33 5.04 4.85
C THR A 74 8.34 5.00 3.70
N MET A 75 9.65 4.92 3.99
CA MET A 75 10.70 4.79 2.97
C MET A 75 10.51 3.53 2.12
N VAL A 76 10.24 2.40 2.76
CA VAL A 76 10.12 1.10 2.05
C VAL A 76 8.83 1.02 1.26
N TYR A 77 7.68 1.34 1.87
CA TYR A 77 6.40 1.16 1.19
C TYR A 77 6.16 2.25 0.14
N GLY A 78 6.32 3.52 0.51
CA GLY A 78 6.07 4.65 -0.38
C GLY A 78 7.17 4.87 -1.42
N GLY A 79 8.40 4.50 -1.08
CA GLY A 79 9.56 4.62 -1.95
C GLY A 79 9.91 3.31 -2.66
N LEU A 80 10.71 2.48 -2.02
CA LEU A 80 11.36 1.33 -2.65
C LEU A 80 10.36 0.38 -3.35
N VAL A 81 9.42 -0.16 -2.60
CA VAL A 81 8.48 -1.18 -3.13
C VAL A 81 7.54 -0.56 -4.16
N ASN A 82 6.93 0.57 -3.81
CA ASN A 82 5.97 1.22 -4.70
C ASN A 82 6.60 1.60 -6.04
N LYS A 83 7.77 2.23 -6.03
CA LYS A 83 8.42 2.72 -7.25
C LYS A 83 9.01 1.59 -8.10
N ASN A 84 9.46 0.50 -7.49
CA ASN A 84 9.88 -0.70 -8.25
C ASN A 84 8.69 -1.33 -8.99
N ILE A 85 7.53 -1.43 -8.34
CA ILE A 85 6.30 -1.91 -8.99
C ILE A 85 5.89 -0.99 -10.13
N VAL A 86 5.86 0.33 -9.90
CA VAL A 86 5.51 1.32 -10.93
C VAL A 86 6.45 1.22 -12.13
N ALA A 87 7.77 1.19 -11.91
CA ALA A 87 8.75 1.05 -12.98
C ALA A 87 8.55 -0.25 -13.77
N GLY A 88 8.30 -1.37 -13.07
CA GLY A 88 8.03 -2.65 -13.69
C GLY A 88 6.74 -2.67 -14.53
N LEU A 89 5.70 -1.96 -14.10
CA LEU A 89 4.45 -1.80 -14.86
C LEU A 89 4.63 -0.88 -16.07
N GLN A 90 5.35 0.23 -15.92
CA GLN A 90 5.68 1.12 -17.05
C GLN A 90 6.46 0.37 -18.14
N ALA A 91 7.41 -0.48 -17.76
CA ALA A 91 8.16 -1.33 -18.71
C ALA A 91 7.26 -2.30 -19.50
N ARG A 92 6.04 -2.54 -19.04
CA ARG A 92 5.00 -3.38 -19.66
C ARG A 92 3.91 -2.58 -20.36
N GLY A 93 4.12 -1.28 -20.56
CA GLY A 93 3.16 -0.39 -21.23
C GLY A 93 1.94 -0.04 -20.37
N VAL A 94 1.94 -0.35 -19.08
CA VAL A 94 0.87 0.05 -18.15
C VAL A 94 1.18 1.43 -17.60
N ASN A 95 0.29 2.40 -17.83
CA ASN A 95 0.45 3.77 -17.33
C ASN A 95 0.14 3.82 -15.81
N ALA A 96 1.09 3.36 -15.01
CA ALA A 96 0.97 3.21 -13.57
C ALA A 96 1.35 4.49 -12.81
N LEU A 97 0.57 4.84 -11.78
CA LEU A 97 0.84 5.92 -10.84
C LEU A 97 0.92 5.38 -9.43
N GLY A 98 2.10 5.49 -8.80
CA GLY A 98 2.29 5.08 -7.42
C GLY A 98 1.83 6.14 -6.44
N LEU A 99 0.95 5.75 -5.52
CA LEU A 99 0.32 6.60 -4.53
C LEU A 99 0.41 5.99 -3.13
N THR A 100 0.45 6.87 -2.14
CA THR A 100 0.06 6.60 -0.75
C THR A 100 -1.30 7.23 -0.48
N GLY A 101 -1.90 6.99 0.66
CA GLY A 101 -3.13 7.67 1.05
C GLY A 101 -2.97 9.18 1.28
N ALA A 102 -1.73 9.66 1.48
CA ALA A 102 -1.44 11.07 1.66
C ALA A 102 -1.47 11.85 0.33
N ASP A 103 -1.17 11.18 -0.78
CA ASP A 103 -1.17 11.83 -2.10
C ASP A 103 -2.61 12.21 -2.46
N MET A 104 -2.84 13.47 -2.79
CA MET A 104 -4.17 14.03 -3.11
C MET A 104 -5.26 13.74 -2.07
N ASP A 105 -4.86 13.51 -0.82
CA ASP A 105 -5.79 13.17 0.27
C ASP A 105 -6.66 11.94 -0.05
N VAL A 106 -6.06 10.94 -0.70
CA VAL A 106 -6.80 9.79 -1.23
C VAL A 106 -7.37 8.91 -0.13
N ILE A 107 -6.62 8.69 0.96
CA ILE A 107 -7.11 7.88 2.09
C ILE A 107 -6.76 8.54 3.41
N ARG A 108 -7.79 8.99 4.12
CA ARG A 108 -7.68 9.45 5.51
C ARG A 108 -7.95 8.34 6.49
N SER A 109 -7.15 8.33 7.55
CA SER A 109 -7.29 7.40 8.68
C SER A 109 -7.28 8.14 10.00
N VAL A 110 -7.75 7.48 11.04
CA VAL A 110 -7.53 7.91 12.43
C VAL A 110 -6.68 6.87 13.12
N LYS A 111 -5.95 7.27 14.17
CA LYS A 111 -5.19 6.31 14.98
C LYS A 111 -6.13 5.21 15.45
N ARG A 112 -5.71 3.96 15.27
CA ARG A 112 -6.47 2.80 15.77
C ARG A 112 -6.63 2.91 17.28
N PRO A 113 -7.85 2.77 17.83
CA PRO A 113 -8.07 2.76 19.27
C PRO A 113 -7.25 1.68 19.96
N VAL A 114 -6.63 2.04 21.06
CA VAL A 114 -5.92 1.09 21.92
C VAL A 114 -6.94 0.18 22.61
N LYS A 115 -6.75 -1.13 22.44
CA LYS A 115 -7.47 -2.17 23.20
C LYS A 115 -6.47 -2.85 24.13
N ASP A 116 -6.17 -4.12 23.89
CA ASP A 116 -5.18 -4.86 24.68
C ASP A 116 -3.74 -4.47 24.36
N VAL A 117 -3.48 -3.98 23.14
CA VAL A 117 -2.15 -3.61 22.65
C VAL A 117 -2.21 -2.27 21.91
N ASP A 118 -1.31 -1.34 22.23
CA ASP A 118 -1.07 -0.16 21.40
C ASP A 118 -0.13 -0.53 20.24
N TYR A 119 -0.65 -0.57 19.04
CA TYR A 119 0.13 -0.84 17.83
C TYR A 119 0.87 0.41 17.29
N GLY A 120 0.80 1.54 17.99
CA GLY A 120 1.47 2.78 17.60
C GLY A 120 0.82 3.48 16.41
N PHE A 121 1.61 3.82 15.40
CA PHE A 121 1.15 4.53 14.19
C PHE A 121 0.43 3.60 13.22
N VAL A 122 -0.66 3.01 13.66
CA VAL A 122 -1.55 2.18 12.86
C VAL A 122 -2.90 2.87 12.75
N GLY A 123 -3.40 3.03 11.52
CA GLY A 123 -4.62 3.76 11.23
C GLY A 123 -5.79 2.87 10.80
N ASP A 124 -6.98 3.31 11.14
CA ASP A 124 -8.25 2.80 10.60
C ASP A 124 -8.80 3.81 9.61
N VAL A 125 -9.12 3.34 8.39
CA VAL A 125 -9.62 4.21 7.31
C VAL A 125 -10.95 4.86 7.69
N LYS A 126 -11.04 6.15 7.47
CA LYS A 126 -12.25 6.96 7.69
C LYS A 126 -12.85 7.49 6.41
N GLN A 127 -12.01 7.85 5.46
CA GLN A 127 -12.46 8.46 4.22
C GLN A 127 -11.55 8.02 3.07
N VAL A 128 -12.16 7.81 1.91
CA VAL A 128 -11.47 7.58 0.64
C VAL A 128 -11.99 8.56 -0.38
N ASN A 129 -11.08 9.24 -1.08
CA ASN A 129 -11.40 10.10 -2.21
C ASN A 129 -11.63 9.24 -3.46
N ALA A 130 -12.79 8.59 -3.50
CA ALA A 130 -13.16 7.67 -4.58
C ALA A 130 -13.33 8.40 -5.93
N GLU A 131 -13.77 9.66 -5.91
CA GLU A 131 -13.91 10.50 -7.10
C GLU A 131 -12.56 10.68 -7.80
N PHE A 132 -11.54 11.11 -7.05
CA PHE A 132 -10.19 11.28 -7.59
C PHE A 132 -9.62 9.97 -8.15
N LEU A 133 -9.80 8.85 -7.44
CA LEU A 133 -9.35 7.55 -7.94
C LEU A 133 -10.10 7.14 -9.22
N GLY A 134 -11.39 7.40 -9.28
CA GLY A 134 -12.22 7.17 -10.47
C GLY A 134 -11.74 8.00 -11.65
N ASP A 135 -11.45 9.27 -11.46
CA ASP A 135 -10.92 10.16 -12.49
C ASP A 135 -9.59 9.69 -13.08
N LEU A 136 -8.67 9.21 -12.22
CA LEU A 136 -7.42 8.61 -12.68
C LEU A 136 -7.68 7.37 -13.55
N ILE A 137 -8.53 6.47 -13.07
CA ILE A 137 -8.86 5.21 -13.74
C ILE A 137 -9.52 5.47 -15.09
N HIS A 138 -10.47 6.40 -15.17
CA HIS A 138 -11.13 6.77 -16.42
C HIS A 138 -10.18 7.44 -17.43
N LYS A 139 -9.09 8.05 -16.96
CA LYS A 139 -8.02 8.59 -17.82
C LYS A 139 -7.00 7.52 -18.25
N GLY A 140 -7.25 6.25 -17.96
CA GLY A 140 -6.34 5.15 -18.28
C GLY A 140 -5.09 5.07 -17.39
N ILE A 141 -5.11 5.76 -16.24
CA ILE A 141 -4.04 5.68 -15.24
C ILE A 141 -4.37 4.55 -14.27
N VAL A 142 -3.38 3.72 -13.99
CA VAL A 142 -3.50 2.58 -13.06
C VAL A 142 -2.91 2.94 -11.71
N PRO A 143 -3.73 3.15 -10.66
CA PRO A 143 -3.22 3.41 -9.32
C PRO A 143 -2.48 2.20 -8.74
N VAL A 144 -1.30 2.44 -8.16
CA VAL A 144 -0.51 1.48 -7.38
C VAL A 144 -0.45 2.00 -5.96
N MET A 145 -1.25 1.41 -5.06
CA MET A 145 -1.45 1.91 -3.70
C MET A 145 -0.48 1.27 -2.71
N ALA A 146 0.31 2.10 -2.05
CA ALA A 146 1.09 1.70 -0.88
C ALA A 146 0.22 1.71 0.39
N PRO A 147 0.48 0.81 1.38
CA PRO A 147 -0.32 0.72 2.60
C PRO A 147 0.06 1.81 3.62
N LEU A 148 0.00 3.04 3.20
CA LEU A 148 0.26 4.25 4.00
C LEU A 148 -0.93 5.19 3.87
N THR A 149 -1.35 5.76 4.99
CA THR A 149 -2.45 6.72 5.07
C THR A 149 -2.03 7.91 5.92
N HIS A 150 -2.88 8.91 6.05
CA HIS A 150 -2.64 10.08 6.90
C HIS A 150 -3.93 10.52 7.60
N ASP A 151 -3.81 11.43 8.58
CA ASP A 151 -4.95 11.94 9.34
C ASP A 151 -5.46 13.31 8.88
N GLY A 152 -4.78 13.93 7.92
CA GLY A 152 -5.05 15.30 7.51
C GLY A 152 -4.44 16.37 8.42
N ALA A 153 -3.70 15.95 9.46
CA ALA A 153 -3.02 16.83 10.42
C ALA A 153 -1.51 16.54 10.52
N ALA A 154 -0.91 16.07 9.40
CA ALA A 154 0.50 15.76 9.23
C ALA A 154 1.00 14.48 9.94
N VAL A 155 0.12 13.62 10.45
CA VAL A 155 0.49 12.30 10.97
C VAL A 155 0.20 11.21 9.94
N SER A 156 1.21 10.39 9.66
CA SER A 156 1.07 9.22 8.81
C SER A 156 0.81 7.96 9.61
N TYR A 157 0.08 7.03 9.01
CA TYR A 157 -0.23 5.73 9.59
C TYR A 157 0.07 4.62 8.60
N THR A 158 0.52 3.48 9.12
CA THR A 158 0.45 2.24 8.34
C THR A 158 -0.99 1.77 8.32
N HIS A 159 -1.49 1.40 7.13
CA HIS A 159 -2.75 0.69 7.02
C HIS A 159 -2.52 -0.80 6.95
N LEU A 160 -3.30 -1.56 7.69
CA LEU A 160 -3.10 -2.98 7.85
C LEU A 160 -4.09 -3.83 7.10
N ARG A 161 -3.53 -4.87 6.50
CA ARG A 161 -4.11 -6.17 6.16
C ARG A 161 -5.23 -6.21 5.13
N ALA A 162 -4.93 -7.03 4.16
CA ALA A 162 -5.80 -7.54 3.14
C ALA A 162 -6.97 -8.40 3.61
N HIS A 163 -7.04 -8.77 4.87
CA HIS A 163 -8.13 -9.57 5.40
C HIS A 163 -9.30 -8.75 5.97
N GLU A 164 -9.17 -7.42 5.99
CA GLU A 164 -10.18 -6.53 6.56
C GLU A 164 -10.81 -5.59 5.53
N THR A 165 -10.47 -5.72 4.25
CA THR A 165 -11.05 -4.90 3.18
C THR A 165 -11.77 -5.77 2.17
N GLU A 166 -12.95 -6.22 2.50
CA GLU A 166 -14.01 -6.35 1.51
C GLU A 166 -14.52 -4.94 1.24
N LEU A 167 -13.97 -4.28 0.23
CA LEU A 167 -14.55 -3.07 -0.31
C LEU A 167 -15.75 -3.50 -1.16
N HIS A 168 -16.93 -3.45 -0.60
CA HIS A 168 -18.15 -3.40 -1.37
C HIS A 168 -18.27 -2.00 -1.98
N LEU A 169 -17.97 -1.88 -3.28
CA LEU A 169 -18.25 -0.72 -4.10
C LEU A 169 -19.71 -0.75 -4.57
#